data_dc484d839280a0ebc3fb09b0d5800cad
#
_entry.id   dc484d839280a0ebc3fb09b0d5800cad
#
_cell.length_a   1.000
_cell.length_b   1.000
_cell.length_c   1.000
_cell.angle_alpha   90.00
_cell.angle_beta   90.00
_cell.angle_gamma   90.00
#
_symmetry.space_group_name_H-M   'P 1'
#
loop_
_entity.id
_entity.type
_entity.pdbx_description
1 polymer ?
#
loop_
_entity_poly.entity_id
_entity_poly.type
_entity_poly.pdbx_seq_one_letter_code
_entity_poly.pdbx_strand_id
1 'polypeptide(L)'
;LLRLVLENSRSEKITLARDLEALQLYVDIESLRFKDKLQFQLDIDPDIDPSFLHIPGMLIQPHVENAIWHGLMHRKEGGNIRVHLHQPAEHLLQVVIEDNGVGRAAAMALESKSAMPHKGLGQKITAERLKATGRLSDMETTDLYDADGNPEGTRVTMLIHLG
;
A
#
# COMPACT_ATOMS: atom_id res chain seq x y z
N LEU A 1 -9.27 -10.28 -11.12
CA LEU A 1 -8.15 -9.49 -10.60
C LEU A 1 -7.10 -9.18 -11.67
N LEU A 2 -6.47 -10.18 -12.32
CA LEU A 2 -5.40 -9.95 -13.31
C LEU A 2 -5.80 -8.99 -14.43
N ARG A 3 -7.02 -9.14 -14.97
CA ARG A 3 -7.52 -8.22 -16.01
C ARG A 3 -7.63 -6.79 -15.48
N LEU A 4 -8.19 -6.61 -14.29
CA LEU A 4 -8.35 -5.29 -13.67
C LEU A 4 -6.99 -4.64 -13.38
N VAL A 5 -6.03 -5.40 -12.89
CA VAL A 5 -4.66 -4.94 -12.64
C VAL A 5 -3.99 -4.50 -13.95
N LEU A 6 -4.11 -5.30 -15.04
CA LEU A 6 -3.53 -4.96 -16.34
C LEU A 6 -4.17 -3.70 -16.95
N GLU A 7 -5.50 -3.58 -16.85
CA GLU A 7 -6.21 -2.38 -17.34
C GLU A 7 -5.82 -1.15 -16.54
N ASN A 8 -5.77 -1.24 -15.21
CA ASN A 8 -5.39 -0.15 -14.33
C ASN A 8 -3.93 0.29 -14.53
N SER A 9 -3.03 -0.66 -14.77
CA SER A 9 -1.60 -0.35 -14.97
C SER A 9 -1.31 0.37 -16.29
N ARG A 10 -2.18 0.21 -17.29
CA ARG A 10 -2.05 0.84 -18.61
C ARG A 10 -2.70 2.22 -18.69
N SER A 11 -3.60 2.52 -17.77
CA SER A 11 -4.33 3.78 -17.76
C SER A 11 -3.52 4.86 -17.05
N GLU A 12 -3.42 6.05 -17.65
CA GLU A 12 -2.75 7.18 -16.99
C GLU A 12 -3.52 7.66 -15.75
N LYS A 13 -4.84 7.60 -15.81
CA LYS A 13 -5.75 7.94 -14.72
C LYS A 13 -6.92 6.96 -14.67
N ILE A 14 -7.28 6.57 -13.45
CA ILE A 14 -8.48 5.79 -13.15
C ILE A 14 -9.22 6.43 -11.99
N THR A 15 -10.46 6.06 -11.77
CA THR A 15 -11.15 6.48 -10.56
C THR A 15 -10.55 5.78 -9.33
N LEU A 16 -10.53 6.47 -8.20
CA LEU A 16 -10.10 5.89 -6.93
C LEU A 16 -10.91 4.63 -6.60
N ALA A 17 -12.24 4.66 -6.87
CA ALA A 17 -13.10 3.49 -6.69
C ALA A 17 -12.59 2.25 -7.41
N ARG A 18 -12.09 2.40 -8.65
CA ARG A 18 -11.56 1.30 -9.44
C ARG A 18 -10.22 0.77 -8.91
N ASP A 19 -9.36 1.65 -8.40
CA ASP A 19 -8.10 1.24 -7.76
C ASP A 19 -8.37 0.48 -6.45
N LEU A 20 -9.34 0.96 -5.66
CA LEU A 20 -9.76 0.30 -4.42
C LEU A 20 -10.46 -1.04 -4.67
N GLU A 21 -11.21 -1.20 -5.75
CA GLU A 21 -11.80 -2.48 -6.16
C GLU A 21 -10.70 -3.53 -6.43
N ALA A 22 -9.68 -3.17 -7.19
CA ALA A 22 -8.54 -4.04 -7.46
C ALA A 22 -7.80 -4.41 -6.17
N LEU A 23 -7.59 -3.44 -5.29
CA LEU A 23 -6.97 -3.64 -3.98
C LEU A 23 -7.77 -4.62 -3.11
N GLN A 24 -9.10 -4.46 -3.03
CA GLN A 24 -9.95 -5.34 -2.23
C GLN A 24 -9.89 -6.78 -2.73
N LEU A 25 -9.96 -6.99 -4.05
CA LEU A 25 -9.83 -8.33 -4.64
C LEU A 25 -8.47 -8.97 -4.33
N TYR A 26 -7.41 -8.18 -4.35
CA TYR A 26 -6.07 -8.66 -3.98
C TYR A 26 -6.02 -9.08 -2.51
N VAL A 27 -6.52 -8.23 -1.60
CA VAL A 27 -6.55 -8.51 -0.17
C VAL A 27 -7.39 -9.75 0.15
N ASP A 28 -8.53 -9.93 -0.51
CA ASP A 28 -9.40 -11.11 -0.33
C ASP A 28 -8.66 -12.40 -0.69
N ILE A 29 -7.89 -12.41 -1.78
CA ILE A 29 -7.07 -13.55 -2.18
C ILE A 29 -5.98 -13.82 -1.15
N GLU A 30 -5.28 -12.80 -0.69
CA GLU A 30 -4.22 -12.96 0.31
C GLU A 30 -4.76 -13.40 1.67
N SER A 31 -5.97 -12.94 2.05
CA SER A 31 -6.63 -13.37 3.28
C SER A 31 -6.84 -14.89 3.34
N LEU A 32 -7.15 -15.53 2.22
CA LEU A 32 -7.24 -16.99 2.12
C LEU A 32 -5.91 -17.67 2.45
N ARG A 33 -4.79 -17.10 2.03
CA ARG A 33 -3.43 -17.62 2.32
C ARG A 33 -3.08 -17.51 3.79
N PHE A 34 -3.53 -16.45 4.44
CA PHE A 34 -3.32 -16.22 5.88
C PHE A 34 -4.36 -16.93 6.76
N LYS A 35 -5.25 -17.73 6.18
CA LYS A 35 -6.32 -18.44 6.93
C LYS A 35 -7.10 -17.48 7.83
N ASP A 36 -7.53 -16.36 7.26
CA ASP A 36 -8.28 -15.28 7.92
C ASP A 36 -7.55 -14.56 9.08
N LYS A 37 -6.23 -14.69 9.16
CA LYS A 37 -5.41 -13.94 10.12
C LYS A 37 -4.95 -12.59 9.63
N LEU A 38 -5.20 -12.26 8.36
CA LEU A 38 -4.96 -10.94 7.80
C LEU A 38 -6.17 -10.05 8.07
N GLN A 39 -5.98 -8.99 8.83
CA GLN A 39 -6.98 -7.95 9.05
C GLN A 39 -6.65 -6.76 8.16
N PHE A 40 -7.61 -6.36 7.35
CA PHE A 40 -7.49 -5.21 6.47
C PHE A 40 -8.56 -4.18 6.80
N GLN A 41 -8.16 -2.94 6.99
CA GLN A 41 -9.04 -1.81 7.25
C GLN A 41 -8.80 -0.71 6.23
N LEU A 42 -9.87 -0.26 5.60
CA LEU A 42 -9.85 0.87 4.67
C LEU A 42 -10.71 2.00 5.24
N ASP A 43 -10.08 3.10 5.57
CA ASP A 43 -10.71 4.32 6.06
C ASP A 43 -10.63 5.40 4.98
N ILE A 44 -11.78 5.91 4.57
CA ILE A 44 -11.89 6.99 3.58
C ILE A 44 -12.59 8.15 4.25
N ASP A 45 -11.99 9.32 4.23
CA ASP A 45 -12.62 10.53 4.77
C ASP A 45 -13.97 10.78 4.09
N PRO A 46 -14.99 11.22 4.84
CA PRO A 46 -16.36 11.40 4.32
C PRO A 46 -16.47 12.37 3.13
N ASP A 47 -15.54 13.31 3.03
CA ASP A 47 -15.51 14.32 1.95
C ASP A 47 -14.95 13.78 0.63
N ILE A 48 -14.40 12.56 0.63
CA ILE A 48 -13.87 11.91 -0.56
C ILE A 48 -14.96 11.05 -1.21
N ASP A 49 -15.30 11.37 -2.47
CA ASP A 49 -16.09 10.47 -3.31
C ASP A 49 -15.15 9.70 -4.26
N PRO A 50 -14.90 8.40 -4.00
CA PRO A 50 -13.99 7.61 -4.80
C PRO A 50 -14.39 7.46 -6.27
N SER A 51 -15.68 7.65 -6.59
CA SER A 51 -16.19 7.52 -7.95
C SER A 51 -15.83 8.70 -8.86
N PHE A 52 -15.57 9.86 -8.27
CA PHE A 52 -15.24 11.08 -9.01
C PHE A 52 -13.76 11.45 -8.92
N LEU A 53 -13.05 10.96 -7.93
CA LEU A 53 -11.64 11.26 -7.75
C LEU A 53 -10.78 10.41 -8.67
N HIS A 54 -9.94 11.05 -9.49
CA HIS A 54 -9.07 10.37 -10.44
C HIS A 54 -7.62 10.38 -9.97
N ILE A 55 -7.00 9.22 -9.95
CA ILE A 55 -5.63 8.98 -9.52
C ILE A 55 -4.85 8.18 -10.58
N PRO A 56 -3.52 8.17 -10.54
CA PRO A 56 -2.73 7.19 -11.30
C PRO A 56 -3.09 5.77 -10.88
N GLY A 57 -3.27 4.88 -11.85
CA GLY A 57 -3.58 3.48 -11.54
C GLY A 57 -2.46 2.77 -10.79
N MET A 58 -2.83 1.78 -9.98
CA MET A 58 -1.89 0.98 -9.18
C MET A 58 -1.10 1.82 -8.16
N LEU A 59 -1.78 2.78 -7.53
CA LEU A 59 -1.16 3.67 -6.55
C LEU A 59 -0.97 2.99 -5.18
N ILE A 60 -2.00 2.34 -4.68
CA ILE A 60 -2.07 1.85 -3.30
C ILE A 60 -1.59 0.39 -3.22
N GLN A 61 -2.03 -0.45 -4.15
CA GLN A 61 -1.80 -1.89 -4.12
C GLN A 61 -0.33 -2.30 -3.95
N PRO A 62 0.67 -1.71 -4.63
CA PRO A 62 2.07 -2.12 -4.47
C PRO A 62 2.61 -1.95 -3.05
N HIS A 63 2.09 -0.97 -2.30
CA HIS A 63 2.48 -0.73 -0.91
C HIS A 63 1.80 -1.72 0.04
N VAL A 64 0.56 -2.09 -0.22
CA VAL A 64 -0.15 -3.14 0.52
C VAL A 64 0.48 -4.51 0.25
N GLU A 65 0.84 -4.81 -0.99
CA GLU A 65 1.60 -6.01 -1.33
C GLU A 65 2.90 -6.09 -0.53
N ASN A 66 3.62 -4.98 -0.47
CA ASN A 66 4.86 -4.90 0.27
C ASN A 66 4.66 -5.11 1.78
N ALA A 67 3.63 -4.51 2.37
CA ALA A 67 3.27 -4.71 3.77
C ALA A 67 2.98 -6.19 4.07
N ILE A 68 2.27 -6.88 3.19
CA ILE A 68 1.98 -8.31 3.34
C ILE A 68 3.26 -9.15 3.25
N TRP A 69 4.04 -8.98 2.18
CA TRP A 69 5.18 -9.84 1.89
C TRP A 69 6.38 -9.59 2.81
N HIS A 70 6.68 -8.34 3.13
CA HIS A 70 7.83 -8.00 3.97
C HIS A 70 7.48 -7.84 5.45
N GLY A 71 6.24 -7.45 5.75
CA GLY A 71 5.78 -7.25 7.13
C GLY A 71 5.13 -8.49 7.73
N LEU A 72 4.03 -8.93 7.14
CA LEU A 72 3.12 -9.89 7.78
C LEU A 72 3.44 -11.36 7.50
N MET A 73 4.05 -11.70 6.38
CA MET A 73 4.38 -13.09 6.06
C MET A 73 5.28 -13.76 7.09
N HIS A 74 6.07 -12.97 7.81
CA HIS A 74 6.99 -13.46 8.84
C HIS A 74 6.33 -13.54 10.22
N ARG A 75 5.05 -13.21 10.34
CA ARG A 75 4.27 -13.29 11.59
C ARG A 75 3.33 -14.48 11.57
N LYS A 76 3.52 -15.42 12.52
CA LYS A 76 2.68 -16.62 12.65
C LYS A 76 1.25 -16.29 13.10
N GLU A 77 1.09 -15.27 13.90
CA GLU A 77 -0.19 -14.76 14.38
C GLU A 77 -0.98 -13.96 13.36
N GLY A 78 -0.38 -13.67 12.21
CA GLY A 78 -0.95 -12.78 11.20
C GLY A 78 -0.68 -11.32 11.50
N GLY A 79 -1.53 -10.43 11.02
CA GLY A 79 -1.35 -9.00 11.29
C GLY A 79 -2.40 -8.12 10.65
N ASN A 80 -2.22 -6.82 10.84
CA ASN A 80 -3.15 -5.78 10.44
C ASN A 80 -2.52 -4.87 9.41
N ILE A 81 -3.30 -4.50 8.40
CA ILE A 81 -2.98 -3.43 7.46
C ILE A 81 -4.11 -2.42 7.50
N ARG A 82 -3.76 -1.17 7.66
CA ARG A 82 -4.69 -0.06 7.60
C ARG A 82 -4.32 0.88 6.47
N VAL A 83 -5.28 1.22 5.64
CA VAL A 83 -5.16 2.23 4.59
C VAL A 83 -6.09 3.38 4.95
N HIS A 84 -5.56 4.58 5.06
CA HIS A 84 -6.33 5.79 5.31
C HIS A 84 -6.16 6.77 4.14
N LEU A 85 -7.27 7.26 3.62
CA LEU A 85 -7.35 8.24 2.57
C LEU A 85 -7.90 9.54 3.12
N HIS A 86 -7.10 10.59 3.03
CA HIS A 86 -7.41 11.93 3.51
C HIS A 86 -7.19 12.96 2.40
N GLN A 87 -8.03 13.97 2.33
CA GLN A 87 -7.93 15.05 1.35
C GLN A 87 -7.65 16.39 2.06
N PRO A 88 -6.37 16.73 2.31
CA PRO A 88 -6.01 17.94 3.04
C PRO A 88 -6.32 19.23 2.27
N ALA A 89 -6.46 19.14 0.95
CA ALA A 89 -6.87 20.23 0.07
C ALA A 89 -7.53 19.66 -1.18
N GLU A 90 -8.34 20.45 -1.88
CA GLU A 90 -9.12 20.01 -3.06
C GLU A 90 -8.29 19.29 -4.13
N HIS A 91 -7.04 19.68 -4.30
CA HIS A 91 -6.12 19.13 -5.31
C HIS A 91 -5.06 18.17 -4.75
N LEU A 92 -5.19 17.78 -3.48
CA LEU A 92 -4.24 16.90 -2.81
C LEU A 92 -4.94 15.68 -2.19
N LEU A 93 -4.39 14.49 -2.42
CA LEU A 93 -4.77 13.27 -1.74
C LEU A 93 -3.58 12.77 -0.91
N GLN A 94 -3.81 12.58 0.37
CA GLN A 94 -2.88 11.89 1.25
C GLN A 94 -3.31 10.43 1.41
N VAL A 95 -2.38 9.53 1.16
CA VAL A 95 -2.56 8.09 1.37
C VAL A 95 -1.60 7.64 2.46
N VAL A 96 -2.13 7.06 3.52
CA VAL A 96 -1.35 6.49 4.63
C VAL A 96 -1.60 4.99 4.69
N ILE A 97 -0.55 4.20 4.63
CA ILE A 97 -0.61 2.74 4.70
C ILE A 97 0.25 2.31 5.88
N GLU A 98 -0.37 1.66 6.84
CA GLU A 98 0.30 1.13 8.04
C GLU A 98 0.16 -0.38 8.11
N ASP A 99 1.23 -1.05 8.48
CA ASP A 99 1.22 -2.45 8.88
C ASP A 99 1.83 -2.61 10.28
N ASN A 100 1.43 -3.66 10.97
CA ASN A 100 2.03 -4.06 12.24
C ASN A 100 2.96 -5.27 12.08
N GLY A 101 3.68 -5.32 10.96
CA GLY A 101 4.62 -6.40 10.64
C GLY A 101 5.91 -6.37 11.46
N VAL A 102 6.90 -7.10 10.96
CA VAL A 102 8.20 -7.25 11.65
C VAL A 102 9.11 -6.01 11.54
N GLY A 103 8.74 -5.03 10.72
CA GLY A 103 9.57 -3.86 10.41
C GLY A 103 10.61 -4.12 9.31
N ARG A 104 11.10 -3.03 8.71
CA ARG A 104 11.99 -3.09 7.54
C ARG A 104 13.31 -3.80 7.81
N ALA A 105 13.95 -3.54 8.94
CA ALA A 105 15.25 -4.12 9.28
C ALA A 105 15.18 -5.65 9.44
N ALA A 106 14.14 -6.15 10.13
CA ALA A 106 13.93 -7.59 10.29
C ALA A 106 13.51 -8.24 8.96
N ALA A 107 12.68 -7.59 8.16
CA ALA A 107 12.29 -8.07 6.84
C ALA A 107 13.50 -8.23 5.91
N MET A 108 14.38 -7.25 5.84
CA MET A 108 15.62 -7.31 5.04
C MET A 108 16.55 -8.45 5.51
N ALA A 109 16.67 -8.66 6.83
CA ALA A 109 17.48 -9.75 7.38
C ALA A 109 16.91 -11.13 7.03
N LEU A 110 15.59 -11.27 6.95
CA LEU A 110 14.91 -12.50 6.56
C LEU A 110 14.99 -12.76 5.06
N GLU A 111 14.86 -11.74 4.23
CA GLU A 111 15.00 -11.83 2.78
C GLU A 111 16.42 -12.27 2.36
N SER A 112 17.45 -11.80 3.04
CA SER A 112 18.84 -12.22 2.75
C SER A 112 19.07 -13.72 2.95
N LYS A 113 18.19 -14.38 3.70
CA LYS A 113 18.19 -15.84 3.96
C LYS A 113 17.22 -16.61 3.06
N SER A 114 16.39 -15.93 2.29
CA SER A 114 15.39 -16.55 1.41
C SER A 114 15.97 -16.83 0.03
N ALA A 115 15.68 -18.01 -0.52
CA ALA A 115 16.07 -18.39 -1.89
C ALA A 115 15.26 -17.65 -2.98
N MET A 116 14.20 -16.96 -2.63
CA MET A 116 13.37 -16.16 -3.54
C MET A 116 13.22 -14.72 -3.00
N PRO A 117 14.09 -13.80 -3.42
CA PRO A 117 13.93 -12.39 -3.07
C PRO A 117 12.67 -11.85 -3.77
N HIS A 118 11.64 -11.50 -3.00
CA HIS A 118 10.50 -10.75 -3.52
C HIS A 118 10.98 -9.31 -3.72
N LYS A 119 11.29 -8.97 -4.95
CA LYS A 119 11.72 -7.61 -5.29
C LYS A 119 10.53 -6.69 -5.19
N GLY A 120 10.61 -5.66 -4.35
CA GLY A 120 9.69 -4.52 -4.31
C GLY A 120 9.73 -3.68 -5.61
N LEU A 121 9.68 -4.37 -6.76
CA LEU A 121 9.77 -3.77 -8.09
C LEU A 121 8.56 -2.88 -8.36
N GLY A 122 7.39 -3.30 -7.90
CA GLY A 122 6.13 -2.55 -8.08
C GLY A 122 6.17 -1.18 -7.41
N GLN A 123 6.73 -1.07 -6.20
CA GLN A 123 6.86 0.22 -5.51
C GLN A 123 7.79 1.19 -6.25
N LYS A 124 8.94 0.70 -6.73
CA LYS A 124 9.88 1.53 -7.50
C LYS A 124 9.25 2.04 -8.78
N ILE A 125 8.58 1.18 -9.53
CA ILE A 125 7.91 1.55 -10.78
C ILE A 125 6.80 2.59 -10.50
N THR A 126 6.01 2.40 -9.45
CA THR A 126 4.95 3.35 -9.09
C THR A 126 5.53 4.69 -8.66
N ALA A 127 6.54 4.71 -7.80
CA ALA A 127 7.20 5.94 -7.36
C ALA A 127 7.86 6.69 -8.53
N GLU A 128 8.54 5.98 -9.43
CA GLU A 128 9.15 6.57 -10.63
C GLU A 128 8.10 7.15 -11.58
N ARG A 129 6.99 6.44 -11.81
CA ARG A 129 5.87 6.95 -12.62
C ARG A 129 5.27 8.21 -12.02
N LEU A 130 5.01 8.23 -10.73
CA LEU A 130 4.43 9.38 -10.04
C LEU A 130 5.38 10.59 -10.07
N LYS A 131 6.67 10.37 -9.88
CA LYS A 131 7.70 11.42 -10.01
C LYS A 131 7.79 11.94 -11.43
N ALA A 132 7.82 11.05 -12.43
CA ALA A 132 7.90 11.41 -13.84
C ALA A 132 6.70 12.24 -14.33
N THR A 133 5.52 12.00 -13.75
CA THR A 133 4.31 12.77 -14.06
C THR A 133 4.15 14.05 -13.22
N GLY A 134 5.10 14.33 -12.31
CA GLY A 134 5.02 15.47 -11.39
C GLY A 134 3.87 15.41 -10.37
N ARG A 135 3.27 14.23 -10.18
CA ARG A 135 2.09 14.05 -9.32
C ARG A 135 2.40 13.63 -7.91
N LEU A 136 3.55 13.00 -7.68
CA LEU A 136 4.01 12.69 -6.35
C LEU A 136 4.69 13.93 -5.76
N SER A 137 4.05 14.56 -4.79
CA SER A 137 4.65 15.68 -4.05
C SER A 137 5.66 15.17 -3.05
N ASP A 138 5.28 14.12 -2.33
CA ASP A 138 6.12 13.55 -1.27
C ASP A 138 5.77 12.10 -1.01
N MET A 139 6.76 11.33 -0.58
CA MET A 139 6.59 9.96 -0.10
C MET A 139 7.59 9.69 1.01
N GLU A 140 7.08 9.37 2.18
CA GLU A 140 7.86 9.04 3.36
C GLU A 140 7.55 7.62 3.83
N THR A 141 8.59 6.90 4.27
CA THR A 141 8.44 5.61 4.94
C THR A 141 9.04 5.69 6.33
N THR A 142 8.20 5.44 7.33
CA THR A 142 8.56 5.54 8.77
C THR A 142 8.50 4.16 9.40
N ASP A 143 9.53 3.79 10.15
CA ASP A 143 9.52 2.60 11.00
C ASP A 143 8.74 2.88 12.28
N LEU A 144 7.84 1.96 12.64
CA LEU A 144 7.03 2.03 13.84
C LEU A 144 7.66 1.19 14.95
N TYR A 145 7.56 1.69 16.17
CA TYR A 145 8.11 1.04 17.37
C TYR A 145 7.07 1.04 18.49
N ASP A 146 7.06 -0.04 19.27
CA ASP A 146 6.25 -0.12 20.48
C ASP A 146 6.85 0.75 21.62
N ALA A 147 6.17 0.76 22.79
CA ALA A 147 6.61 1.53 23.94
C ALA A 147 7.99 1.09 24.49
N ASP A 148 8.40 -0.15 24.22
CA ASP A 148 9.67 -0.74 24.65
C ASP A 148 10.78 -0.56 23.59
N GLY A 149 10.47 0.09 22.47
CA GLY A 149 11.42 0.35 21.37
C GLY A 149 11.61 -0.83 20.42
N ASN A 150 10.75 -1.85 20.45
CA ASN A 150 10.79 -2.95 19.50
C ASN A 150 10.10 -2.55 18.20
N PRO A 151 10.58 -3.03 17.04
CA PRO A 151 9.91 -2.79 15.77
C PRO A 151 8.47 -3.32 15.76
N GLU A 152 7.51 -2.47 15.41
CA GLU A 152 6.08 -2.77 15.40
C GLU A 152 5.43 -2.54 14.04
N GLY A 153 6.20 -2.45 12.98
CA GLY A 153 5.70 -2.32 11.64
C GLY A 153 6.24 -1.12 10.88
N THR A 154 5.49 -0.72 9.85
CA THR A 154 5.91 0.33 8.93
C THR A 154 4.72 1.21 8.54
N ARG A 155 4.98 2.50 8.37
CA ARG A 155 4.03 3.46 7.80
C ARG A 155 4.58 4.04 6.51
N VAL A 156 3.80 4.01 5.44
CA VAL A 156 4.07 4.72 4.19
C VAL A 156 3.06 5.84 4.05
N THR A 157 3.53 7.06 3.87
CA THR A 157 2.70 8.24 3.61
C THR A 157 3.04 8.79 2.24
N MET A 158 2.02 8.96 1.40
CA MET A 158 2.15 9.56 0.06
C MET A 158 1.25 10.78 -0.03
N LEU A 159 1.77 11.85 -0.63
CA LEU A 159 1.00 13.05 -0.97
C LEU A 159 0.94 13.19 -2.49
N ILE A 160 -0.25 13.13 -3.04
CA ILE A 160 -0.53 13.02 -4.48
C ILE A 160 -1.27 14.27 -4.96
N HIS A 161 -0.78 14.87 -6.05
CA HIS A 161 -1.50 15.92 -6.75
C HIS A 161 -2.60 15.33 -7.65
N LEU A 162 -3.82 15.86 -7.52
CA LEU A 162 -5.03 15.48 -8.24
C LEU A 162 -5.27 16.39 -9.46
N GLY A 163 -4.29 16.90 -10.07
CA GLY A 163 -4.40 17.82 -11.20
C GLY A 163 -4.76 17.20 -12.55
#